data_171f4c8cedf4ee4088ca5a3e0f7d2af9
#
_entry.id   171f4c8cedf4ee4088ca5a3e0f7d2af9
#
_cell.length_a   1.000
_cell.length_b   1.000
_cell.length_c   1.000
_cell.angle_alpha   90.00
_cell.angle_beta   90.00
_cell.angle_gamma   90.00
#
_symmetry.space_group_name_H-M   'P 1'
#
loop_
_entity.id
_entity.type
_entity.pdbx_description
1 polymer ?
#
loop_
_entity_poly.entity_id
_entity_poly.type
_entity_poly.pdbx_seq_one_letter_code
_entity_poly.pdbx_strand_id
1 'polypeptide(L)'
;HKDSLHARMYNLAKELWPKYMKNEVMPTDKLLAIRKVIDVLSLDHVKPEEFQSAIEKQIPELERFVREKQLIYIDSTKPLVVRKEPAYMAGVAGASISSPGPYDIEGNTYYNVGSLSGWDAARAESYLREYNNYTLQILNIHEAIPGHYAQLVY
;
A
#
# COMPACT_ATOMS: atom_id res chain seq x y z
N HIS A 1 -5.71 0.40 -24.56
CA HIS A 1 -5.03 0.55 -23.27
C HIS A 1 -5.33 -0.58 -22.30
N LYS A 2 -6.61 -0.88 -22.02
CA LYS A 2 -7.04 -1.99 -21.15
C LYS A 2 -6.48 -3.35 -21.64
N ASP A 3 -6.61 -3.66 -22.92
CA ASP A 3 -6.17 -4.93 -23.50
C ASP A 3 -4.63 -5.10 -23.44
N SER A 4 -3.90 -4.00 -23.64
CA SER A 4 -2.45 -3.98 -23.48
C SER A 4 -2.03 -4.27 -22.03
N LEU A 5 -2.75 -3.72 -21.04
CA LEU A 5 -2.49 -3.98 -19.64
C LEU A 5 -2.78 -5.44 -19.28
N HIS A 6 -3.94 -5.98 -19.71
CA HIS A 6 -4.28 -7.37 -19.47
C HIS A 6 -3.26 -8.34 -20.12
N ALA A 7 -2.75 -8.00 -21.31
CA ALA A 7 -1.70 -8.80 -21.96
C ALA A 7 -0.40 -8.84 -21.14
N ARG A 8 0.01 -7.70 -20.57
CA ARG A 8 1.17 -7.63 -19.66
C ARG A 8 0.93 -8.42 -18.37
N MET A 9 -0.22 -8.25 -17.74
CA MET A 9 -0.59 -9.00 -16.54
C MET A 9 -0.60 -10.51 -16.81
N TYR A 10 -1.10 -10.95 -17.97
CA TYR A 10 -1.08 -12.36 -18.34
C TYR A 10 0.33 -12.90 -18.55
N ASN A 11 1.23 -12.12 -19.14
CA ASN A 11 2.64 -12.51 -19.27
C ASN A 11 3.31 -12.68 -17.91
N LEU A 12 3.07 -11.74 -16.98
CA LEU A 12 3.54 -11.86 -15.60
C LEU A 12 2.93 -13.09 -14.90
N ALA A 13 1.62 -13.34 -15.11
CA ALA A 13 0.97 -14.52 -14.54
C ALA A 13 1.63 -15.82 -15.05
N LYS A 14 2.02 -15.91 -16.33
CA LYS A 14 2.75 -17.07 -16.86
C LYS A 14 4.12 -17.27 -16.18
N GLU A 15 4.84 -16.19 -15.96
CA GLU A 15 6.15 -16.22 -15.27
C GLU A 15 6.02 -16.64 -13.81
N LEU A 16 4.97 -16.16 -13.13
CA LEU A 16 4.73 -16.44 -11.71
C LEU A 16 4.05 -17.79 -11.48
N TRP A 17 3.36 -18.35 -12.47
CA TRP A 17 2.58 -19.58 -12.34
C TRP A 17 3.38 -20.76 -11.77
N PRO A 18 4.57 -21.10 -12.26
CA PRO A 18 5.35 -22.22 -11.72
C PRO A 18 5.75 -22.01 -10.25
N LYS A 19 5.93 -20.76 -9.85
CA LYS A 19 6.35 -20.41 -8.48
C LYS A 19 5.21 -20.54 -7.48
N TYR A 20 4.01 -20.09 -7.84
CA TYR A 20 2.90 -19.96 -6.89
C TYR A 20 1.83 -21.03 -7.05
N MET A 21 1.61 -21.55 -8.25
CA MET A 21 0.55 -22.52 -8.55
C MET A 21 1.05 -23.96 -8.64
N LYS A 22 2.36 -24.17 -8.52
CA LYS A 22 3.03 -25.49 -8.50
C LYS A 22 2.50 -26.46 -9.56
N ASN A 23 1.64 -27.41 -9.16
CA ASN A 23 1.15 -28.50 -9.99
C ASN A 23 -0.20 -28.22 -10.68
N GLU A 24 -0.73 -27.01 -10.54
CA GLU A 24 -1.98 -26.66 -11.23
C GLU A 24 -1.73 -26.35 -12.71
N VAL A 25 -2.60 -26.88 -13.57
CA VAL A 25 -2.59 -26.54 -14.99
C VAL A 25 -3.10 -25.12 -15.17
N MET A 26 -2.35 -24.30 -15.90
CA MET A 26 -2.74 -22.92 -16.16
C MET A 26 -3.99 -22.88 -17.05
N PRO A 27 -5.03 -22.12 -16.67
CA PRO A 27 -6.21 -21.94 -17.49
C PRO A 27 -5.88 -21.33 -18.86
N THR A 28 -6.63 -21.72 -19.88
CA THR A 28 -6.56 -21.08 -21.22
C THR A 28 -7.17 -19.68 -21.22
N ASP A 29 -8.16 -19.43 -20.34
CA ASP A 29 -8.71 -18.10 -20.11
C ASP A 29 -7.68 -17.23 -19.38
N LYS A 30 -7.28 -16.16 -20.08
CA LYS A 30 -6.24 -15.23 -19.60
C LYS A 30 -6.65 -14.50 -18.34
N LEU A 31 -7.90 -14.07 -18.23
CA LEU A 31 -8.38 -13.32 -17.05
C LEU A 31 -8.50 -14.25 -15.85
N LEU A 32 -8.94 -15.47 -16.04
CA LEU A 32 -8.97 -16.47 -14.98
C LEU A 32 -7.56 -16.82 -14.48
N ALA A 33 -6.59 -16.94 -15.39
CA ALA A 33 -5.20 -17.17 -15.01
C ALA A 33 -4.62 -16.01 -14.19
N ILE A 34 -4.85 -14.77 -14.61
CA ILE A 34 -4.45 -13.56 -13.86
C ILE A 34 -5.09 -13.57 -12.47
N ARG A 35 -6.41 -13.79 -12.41
CA ARG A 35 -7.16 -13.80 -11.16
C ARG A 35 -6.62 -14.82 -10.17
N LYS A 36 -6.37 -16.05 -10.61
CA LYS A 36 -5.81 -17.11 -9.75
C LYS A 36 -4.46 -16.71 -9.14
N VAL A 37 -3.57 -16.11 -9.92
CA VAL A 37 -2.27 -15.62 -9.39
C VAL A 37 -2.48 -14.50 -8.38
N ILE A 38 -3.35 -13.53 -8.67
CA ILE A 38 -3.68 -12.45 -7.73
C ILE A 38 -4.27 -13.01 -6.44
N ASP A 39 -5.20 -13.98 -6.53
CA ASP A 39 -5.83 -14.60 -5.37
C ASP A 39 -4.79 -15.27 -4.45
N VAL A 40 -3.78 -15.91 -5.00
CA VAL A 40 -2.68 -16.50 -4.20
C VAL A 40 -1.77 -15.43 -3.62
N LEU A 41 -1.39 -14.42 -4.41
CA LEU A 41 -0.56 -13.31 -3.91
C LEU A 41 -1.26 -12.50 -2.82
N SER A 42 -2.59 -12.38 -2.88
CA SER A 42 -3.37 -11.66 -1.89
C SER A 42 -3.37 -12.32 -0.50
N LEU A 43 -2.95 -13.59 -0.40
CA LEU A 43 -2.79 -14.27 0.89
C LEU A 43 -1.52 -13.84 1.65
N ASP A 44 -0.60 -13.16 0.97
CA ASP A 44 0.61 -12.62 1.58
C ASP A 44 0.30 -11.24 2.18
N HIS A 45 -0.30 -11.24 3.36
CA HIS A 45 -0.65 -10.04 4.12
C HIS A 45 -0.31 -10.20 5.60
N VAL A 46 -0.25 -9.07 6.29
CA VAL A 46 -0.03 -9.03 7.74
C VAL A 46 -1.31 -9.41 8.51
N LYS A 47 -1.19 -9.62 9.80
CA LYS A 47 -2.36 -9.78 10.68
C LYS A 47 -3.03 -8.41 10.93
N PRO A 48 -4.34 -8.40 11.30
CA PRO A 48 -5.07 -7.15 11.55
C PRO A 48 -4.38 -6.22 12.56
N GLU A 49 -3.82 -6.78 13.63
CA GLU A 49 -3.11 -6.04 14.68
C GLU A 49 -1.75 -5.49 14.24
N GLU A 50 -1.17 -6.03 13.18
CA GLU A 50 0.14 -5.63 12.64
C GLU A 50 0.04 -4.59 11.52
N PHE A 51 -1.17 -4.26 11.07
CA PHE A 51 -1.37 -3.41 9.88
C PHE A 51 -0.68 -2.04 10.01
N GLN A 52 -0.88 -1.34 11.12
CA GLN A 52 -0.24 -0.05 11.35
C GLN A 52 1.28 -0.18 11.46
N SER A 53 1.78 -1.17 12.21
CA SER A 53 3.23 -1.37 12.38
C SER A 53 3.94 -1.78 11.08
N ALA A 54 3.24 -2.47 10.18
CA ALA A 54 3.77 -2.78 8.85
C ALA A 54 3.99 -1.51 8.01
N ILE A 55 3.06 -0.58 8.07
CA ILE A 55 3.19 0.74 7.43
C ILE A 55 4.35 1.51 8.06
N GLU A 56 4.41 1.61 9.39
CA GLU A 56 5.48 2.31 10.11
C GLU A 56 6.87 1.80 9.75
N LYS A 57 7.02 0.51 9.49
CA LYS A 57 8.30 -0.09 9.07
C LYS A 57 8.67 0.26 7.63
N GLN A 58 7.70 0.40 6.75
CA GLN A 58 7.96 0.69 5.33
C GLN A 58 8.37 2.16 5.09
N ILE A 59 7.90 3.10 5.90
CA ILE A 59 8.18 4.53 5.68
C ILE A 59 9.69 4.84 5.65
N PRO A 60 10.52 4.41 6.64
CA PRO A 60 11.96 4.64 6.58
C PRO A 60 12.65 3.97 5.39
N GLU A 61 12.13 2.83 4.92
CA GLU A 61 12.65 2.14 3.75
C GLU A 61 12.40 2.93 2.47
N LEU A 62 11.21 3.49 2.32
CA LEU A 62 10.85 4.35 1.20
C LEU A 62 11.66 5.65 1.21
N GLU A 63 11.82 6.29 2.37
CA GLU A 63 12.68 7.48 2.50
C GLU A 63 14.12 7.18 2.07
N ARG A 64 14.69 6.08 2.56
CA ARG A 64 16.03 5.64 2.19
C ARG A 64 16.14 5.43 0.69
N PHE A 65 15.19 4.70 0.08
CA PHE A 65 15.15 4.46 -1.36
C PHE A 65 15.13 5.76 -2.16
N VAL A 66 14.25 6.70 -1.79
CA VAL A 66 14.14 8.01 -2.47
C VAL A 66 15.44 8.78 -2.38
N ARG A 67 16.12 8.79 -1.22
CA ARG A 67 17.40 9.45 -1.01
C ARG A 67 18.54 8.79 -1.79
N GLU A 68 18.67 7.47 -1.71
CA GLU A 68 19.70 6.70 -2.42
C GLU A 68 19.59 6.84 -3.95
N LYS A 69 18.35 6.87 -4.46
CA LYS A 69 18.08 7.04 -5.89
C LYS A 69 18.04 8.51 -6.33
N GLN A 70 18.15 9.46 -5.40
CA GLN A 70 18.09 10.90 -5.67
C GLN A 70 16.86 11.30 -6.49
N LEU A 71 15.71 10.70 -6.17
CA LEU A 71 14.48 10.91 -6.92
C LEU A 71 13.91 12.31 -6.71
N ILE A 72 13.81 12.71 -5.43
CA ILE A 72 13.41 14.04 -4.98
C ILE A 72 14.13 14.38 -3.68
N TYR A 73 14.20 15.66 -3.34
CA TYR A 73 14.63 16.08 -2.02
C TYR A 73 13.51 15.81 -1.00
N ILE A 74 13.87 15.28 0.17
CA ILE A 74 12.98 15.10 1.32
C ILE A 74 13.54 15.92 2.48
N ASP A 75 12.77 16.91 2.94
CA ASP A 75 13.16 17.75 4.06
C ASP A 75 13.10 16.96 5.37
N SER A 76 14.27 16.68 5.94
CA SER A 76 14.36 15.93 7.21
C SER A 76 13.86 16.72 8.44
N THR A 77 13.65 18.04 8.29
CA THR A 77 13.12 18.88 9.38
C THR A 77 11.59 18.79 9.48
N LYS A 78 10.93 18.20 8.49
CA LYS A 78 9.47 18.01 8.42
C LYS A 78 9.13 16.51 8.30
N PRO A 79 9.33 15.71 9.36
CA PRO A 79 9.10 14.28 9.29
C PRO A 79 7.62 13.94 9.07
N LEU A 80 7.38 12.87 8.32
CA LEU A 80 6.06 12.26 8.23
C LEU A 80 5.78 11.46 9.50
N VAL A 81 4.70 11.78 10.19
CA VAL A 81 4.30 11.09 11.42
C VAL A 81 3.18 10.11 11.11
N VAL A 82 3.44 8.81 11.25
CA VAL A 82 2.40 7.79 11.15
C VAL A 82 1.59 7.77 12.44
N ARG A 83 0.26 7.80 12.32
CA ARG A 83 -0.64 7.72 13.47
C ARG A 83 -1.90 6.93 13.14
N LYS A 84 -2.55 6.44 14.19
CA LYS A 84 -3.91 5.90 14.08
C LYS A 84 -4.85 7.00 13.59
N GLU A 85 -5.72 6.65 12.65
CA GLU A 85 -6.74 7.56 12.12
C GLU A 85 -7.61 8.11 13.27
N PRO A 86 -7.80 9.43 13.32
CA PRO A 86 -8.71 10.04 14.30
C PRO A 86 -10.15 9.51 14.14
N ALA A 87 -10.87 9.36 15.25
CA ALA A 87 -12.21 8.76 15.25
C ALA A 87 -13.21 9.47 14.32
N TYR A 88 -13.08 10.79 14.15
CA TYR A 88 -13.96 11.56 13.26
C TYR A 88 -13.70 11.32 11.76
N MET A 89 -12.57 10.70 11.39
CA MET A 89 -12.20 10.32 10.02
C MET A 89 -12.46 8.84 9.75
N ALA A 90 -12.80 8.07 10.77
CA ALA A 90 -12.89 6.63 10.67
C ALA A 90 -13.88 6.16 9.59
N GLY A 91 -13.41 5.27 8.72
CA GLY A 91 -14.21 4.66 7.66
C GLY A 91 -14.29 5.46 6.36
N VAL A 92 -13.56 6.57 6.22
CA VAL A 92 -13.51 7.36 4.98
C VAL A 92 -12.53 6.73 3.98
N ALA A 93 -11.35 6.35 4.47
CA ALA A 93 -10.32 5.69 3.65
C ALA A 93 -9.49 4.73 4.52
N GLY A 94 -8.78 3.80 3.89
CA GLY A 94 -7.86 2.89 4.60
C GLY A 94 -6.62 3.59 5.15
N ALA A 95 -6.19 4.64 4.46
CA ALA A 95 -5.13 5.54 4.87
C ALA A 95 -5.34 6.91 4.22
N SER A 96 -4.80 7.97 4.84
CA SER A 96 -4.87 9.33 4.32
C SER A 96 -3.71 10.19 4.84
N ILE A 97 -3.39 11.25 4.10
CA ILE A 97 -2.44 12.26 4.54
C ILE A 97 -3.18 13.50 5.05
N SER A 98 -2.74 14.01 6.18
CA SER A 98 -3.16 15.32 6.71
C SER A 98 -1.93 16.20 6.83
N SER A 99 -1.87 17.28 6.07
CA SER A 99 -0.83 18.30 6.21
C SER A 99 -1.34 19.52 6.95
N PRO A 100 -0.44 20.28 7.58
CA PRO A 100 -0.78 21.58 8.15
C PRO A 100 -1.21 22.56 7.05
N GLY A 101 -1.91 23.61 7.43
CA GLY A 101 -2.21 24.70 6.51
C GLY A 101 -0.95 25.42 6.03
N PRO A 102 -1.02 26.17 4.91
CA PRO A 102 0.16 26.77 4.28
C PRO A 102 0.86 27.83 5.15
N TYR A 103 0.21 28.33 6.18
CA TYR A 103 0.77 29.29 7.14
C TYR A 103 1.15 28.66 8.48
N ASP A 104 0.90 27.38 8.69
CA ASP A 104 1.28 26.64 9.89
C ASP A 104 2.65 26.01 9.70
N ILE A 105 3.68 26.77 10.03
CA ILE A 105 5.09 26.39 9.77
C ILE A 105 5.56 25.29 10.73
N GLU A 106 4.94 25.18 11.90
CA GLU A 106 5.32 24.22 12.95
C GLU A 106 4.47 22.94 12.92
N GLY A 107 3.43 22.92 12.09
CA GLY A 107 2.54 21.77 11.97
C GLY A 107 3.22 20.54 11.37
N ASN A 108 2.87 19.36 11.88
CA ASN A 108 3.35 18.10 11.34
C ASN A 108 2.45 17.59 10.21
N THR A 109 3.05 16.87 9.29
CA THR A 109 2.31 16.07 8.31
C THR A 109 2.06 14.69 8.90
N TYR A 110 0.80 14.27 8.91
CA TYR A 110 0.38 13.01 9.47
C TYR A 110 -0.08 12.03 8.40
N TYR A 111 0.44 10.81 8.48
CA TYR A 111 -0.12 9.67 7.74
C TYR A 111 -1.09 8.95 8.67
N ASN A 112 -2.38 9.13 8.44
CA ASN A 112 -3.43 8.52 9.23
C ASN A 112 -3.71 7.12 8.69
N VAL A 113 -3.65 6.13 9.55
CA VAL A 113 -3.86 4.72 9.20
C VAL A 113 -5.12 4.22 9.89
N GLY A 114 -6.03 3.66 9.11
CA GLY A 114 -7.27 3.07 9.62
C GLY A 114 -6.98 1.90 10.57
N SER A 115 -7.82 1.72 11.57
CA SER A 115 -7.72 0.61 12.51
C SER A 115 -8.67 -0.49 12.13
N LEU A 116 -8.20 -1.73 12.10
CA LEU A 116 -9.02 -2.91 11.92
C LEU A 116 -9.59 -3.44 13.25
N SER A 117 -9.33 -2.74 14.36
CA SER A 117 -9.84 -3.09 15.68
C SER A 117 -11.38 -3.07 15.69
N GLY A 118 -11.96 -4.15 16.19
CA GLY A 118 -13.43 -4.30 16.26
C GLY A 118 -14.09 -4.76 14.95
N TRP A 119 -13.32 -5.02 13.90
CA TRP A 119 -13.84 -5.64 12.70
C TRP A 119 -14.05 -7.15 12.92
N ASP A 120 -15.08 -7.72 12.30
CA ASP A 120 -15.18 -9.17 12.25
C ASP A 120 -14.07 -9.78 11.39
N ALA A 121 -13.75 -11.05 11.64
CA ALA A 121 -12.62 -11.71 11.00
C ALA A 121 -12.74 -11.78 9.47
N ALA A 122 -13.94 -11.99 8.94
CA ALA A 122 -14.15 -12.10 7.50
C ALA A 122 -13.94 -10.75 6.79
N ARG A 123 -14.40 -9.67 7.40
CA ARG A 123 -14.19 -8.31 6.89
C ARG A 123 -12.72 -7.91 6.97
N ALA A 124 -12.06 -8.20 8.08
CA ALA A 124 -10.64 -7.91 8.25
C ALA A 124 -9.79 -8.68 7.23
N GLU A 125 -10.07 -9.97 7.03
CA GLU A 125 -9.40 -10.81 6.04
C GLU A 125 -9.59 -10.27 4.62
N SER A 126 -10.82 -9.94 4.23
CA SER A 126 -11.11 -9.37 2.90
C SER A 126 -10.34 -8.08 2.64
N TYR A 127 -10.27 -7.22 3.65
CA TYR A 127 -9.54 -5.96 3.59
C TYR A 127 -8.02 -6.18 3.46
N LEU A 128 -7.46 -7.07 4.26
CA LEU A 128 -6.02 -7.36 4.23
C LEU A 128 -5.58 -8.08 2.95
N ARG A 129 -6.46 -8.85 2.34
CA ARG A 129 -6.20 -9.43 1.00
C ARG A 129 -6.17 -8.35 -0.09
N GLU A 130 -6.95 -7.29 0.03
CA GLU A 130 -6.87 -6.12 -0.85
C GLU A 130 -5.61 -5.31 -0.57
N TYR A 131 -5.34 -5.02 0.70
CA TYR A 131 -4.12 -4.34 1.17
C TYR A 131 -3.04 -5.32 1.61
N ASN A 132 -2.78 -6.33 0.77
CA ASN A 132 -1.71 -7.29 0.98
C ASN A 132 -0.32 -6.62 0.92
N ASN A 133 0.75 -7.33 1.25
CA ASN A 133 2.08 -6.76 1.36
C ASN A 133 2.55 -6.02 0.09
N TYR A 134 2.12 -6.47 -1.09
CA TYR A 134 2.47 -5.81 -2.36
C TYR A 134 1.66 -4.51 -2.57
N THR A 135 0.34 -4.58 -2.37
CA THR A 135 -0.55 -3.43 -2.53
C THR A 135 -0.30 -2.38 -1.45
N LEU A 136 0.00 -2.81 -0.22
CA LEU A 136 0.34 -1.92 0.89
C LEU A 136 1.58 -1.06 0.58
N GLN A 137 2.59 -1.65 -0.05
CA GLN A 137 3.76 -0.89 -0.48
C GLN A 137 3.41 0.18 -1.53
N ILE A 138 2.56 -0.17 -2.50
CA ILE A 138 2.07 0.79 -3.51
C ILE A 138 1.28 1.91 -2.85
N LEU A 139 0.41 1.59 -1.88
CA LEU A 139 -0.34 2.57 -1.10
C LEU A 139 0.60 3.53 -0.37
N ASN A 140 1.61 3.02 0.31
CA ASN A 140 2.57 3.84 1.05
C ASN A 140 3.42 4.73 0.13
N ILE A 141 3.73 4.28 -1.09
CA ILE A 141 4.38 5.10 -2.12
C ILE A 141 3.45 6.23 -2.58
N HIS A 142 2.15 5.95 -2.74
CA HIS A 142 1.17 6.91 -3.22
C HIS A 142 0.78 7.93 -2.15
N GLU A 143 0.39 7.48 -0.98
CA GLU A 143 -0.09 8.33 0.11
C GLU A 143 1.06 8.99 0.88
N ALA A 144 2.09 8.22 1.18
CA ALA A 144 3.19 8.67 2.02
C ALA A 144 4.40 9.13 1.19
N ILE A 145 5.44 8.31 1.08
CA ILE A 145 6.77 8.69 0.55
C ILE A 145 7.04 8.01 -0.80
N PRO A 146 7.28 8.79 -1.86
CA PRO A 146 7.29 10.26 -1.94
C PRO A 146 5.91 10.90 -2.08
N GLY A 147 4.92 10.19 -2.55
CA GLY A 147 3.55 10.52 -2.89
C GLY A 147 2.99 11.87 -2.42
N HIS A 148 1.83 11.83 -1.81
CA HIS A 148 1.16 13.05 -1.33
C HIS A 148 1.96 13.80 -0.27
N TYR A 149 2.81 13.14 0.51
CA TYR A 149 3.71 13.83 1.43
C TYR A 149 4.58 14.85 0.70
N ALA A 150 5.28 14.46 -0.37
CA ALA A 150 6.12 15.38 -1.12
C ALA A 150 5.32 16.52 -1.75
N GLN A 151 4.11 16.24 -2.25
CA GLN A 151 3.23 17.24 -2.82
C GLN A 151 2.80 18.31 -1.80
N LEU A 152 2.59 17.92 -0.55
CA LEU A 152 2.00 18.78 0.49
C LEU A 152 3.04 19.52 1.34
N VAL A 153 4.30 19.10 1.32
CA VAL A 153 5.40 19.72 2.07
C VAL A 153 6.06 20.84 1.28
N TYR A 154 5.90 20.86 -0.03
CA TYR A 154 6.36 21.90 -0.97
C TYR A 154 5.20 22.72 -1.51
#